data_265fda951b34c1233e6e3b7666feee79
#
_entry.id   265fda951b34c1233e6e3b7666feee79
#
_cell.length_a   1.000
_cell.length_b   1.000
_cell.length_c   1.000
_cell.angle_alpha   90.00
_cell.angle_beta   90.00
_cell.angle_gamma   90.00
#
_symmetry.space_group_name_H-M   'P 1'
#
loop_
_entity.id
_entity.type
_entity.pdbx_description
1 polymer ?
#
loop_
_entity_poly.entity_id
_entity_poly.type
_entity_poly.pdbx_seq_one_letter_code
_entity_poly.pdbx_strand_id
1 'polypeptide(L)'
;MISGELLTRSTIWISCVAYAIGCIVFATSRQDRRVRLAWTIGCAALVAHFIFAFHYYHAWSHASAYADTARQTAEVLALNWGGGLFINYAVAALWTTDVAWWWLAGVNSYRQRPWWLTLLWHGFLIFIIFNATVVFKHGLVRWTGLLICLSLCLSWILISRRRK
;
A
#
# COMPACT_ATOMS: atom_id res chain seq x y z
N MET A 1 -12.97 -8.55 23.88
CA MET A 1 -11.62 -8.12 23.48
C MET A 1 -11.54 -8.13 21.95
N ILE A 2 -11.02 -7.05 21.34
CA ILE A 2 -10.80 -6.99 19.90
C ILE A 2 -9.66 -7.97 19.57
N SER A 3 -9.87 -8.89 18.63
CA SER A 3 -8.85 -9.89 18.26
C SER A 3 -7.72 -9.24 17.48
N GLY A 4 -6.46 -9.72 17.68
CA GLY A 4 -5.30 -9.24 16.93
C GLY A 4 -5.48 -9.40 15.42
N GLU A 5 -6.20 -10.44 14.99
CA GLU A 5 -6.57 -10.68 13.60
C GLU A 5 -7.44 -9.55 13.04
N LEU A 6 -8.46 -9.10 13.79
CA LEU A 6 -9.33 -8.01 13.37
C LEU A 6 -8.54 -6.70 13.22
N LEU A 7 -7.65 -6.38 14.17
CA LEU A 7 -6.83 -5.17 14.11
C LEU A 7 -5.89 -5.19 12.88
N THR A 8 -5.19 -6.30 12.68
CA THR A 8 -4.26 -6.44 11.56
C THR A 8 -4.99 -6.39 10.21
N ARG A 9 -6.14 -7.05 10.08
CA ARG A 9 -6.94 -7.01 8.85
C ARG A 9 -7.57 -5.65 8.61
N SER A 10 -8.14 -5.02 9.62
CA SER A 10 -8.80 -3.71 9.46
C SER A 10 -7.81 -2.64 9.02
N THR A 11 -6.62 -2.60 9.60
CA THR A 11 -5.61 -1.59 9.28
C THR A 11 -5.11 -1.70 7.85
N ILE A 12 -4.88 -2.91 7.31
CA ILE A 12 -4.48 -3.04 5.90
C ILE A 12 -5.62 -2.65 4.95
N TRP A 13 -6.89 -2.97 5.28
CA TRP A 13 -8.02 -2.55 4.46
C TRP A 13 -8.21 -1.03 4.49
N ILE A 14 -8.07 -0.38 5.66
CA ILE A 14 -8.09 1.09 5.77
C ILE A 14 -6.99 1.69 4.91
N SER A 15 -5.78 1.13 4.94
CA SER A 15 -4.68 1.59 4.11
C SER A 15 -5.00 1.51 2.60
N CYS A 16 -5.51 0.37 2.13
CA CYS A 16 -5.88 0.18 0.72
C CYS A 16 -7.01 1.12 0.28
N VAL A 17 -8.06 1.27 1.10
CA VAL A 17 -9.19 2.16 0.80
C VAL A 17 -8.76 3.61 0.79
N ALA A 18 -7.96 4.05 1.77
CA ALA A 18 -7.44 5.42 1.81
C ALA A 18 -6.54 5.73 0.61
N TYR A 19 -5.72 4.77 0.17
CA TYR A 19 -4.93 4.86 -1.06
C TYR A 19 -5.84 5.05 -2.29
N ALA A 20 -6.86 4.21 -2.44
CA ALA A 20 -7.80 4.29 -3.57
C ALA A 20 -8.56 5.63 -3.57
N ILE A 21 -9.06 6.08 -2.42
CA ILE A 21 -9.71 7.39 -2.28
C ILE A 21 -8.74 8.51 -2.65
N GLY A 22 -7.50 8.46 -2.17
CA GLY A 22 -6.46 9.44 -2.50
C GLY A 22 -6.25 9.54 -4.01
N CYS A 23 -6.12 8.41 -4.71
CA CYS A 23 -5.96 8.36 -6.17
C CYS A 23 -7.18 8.91 -6.91
N ILE A 24 -8.41 8.54 -6.50
CA ILE A 24 -9.66 9.01 -7.14
C ILE A 24 -9.82 10.52 -6.94
N VAL A 25 -9.63 11.02 -5.72
CA VAL A 25 -9.76 12.46 -5.44
C VAL A 25 -8.69 13.25 -6.18
N PHE A 26 -7.46 12.75 -6.25
CA PHE A 26 -6.39 13.37 -7.05
C PHE A 26 -6.74 13.43 -8.54
N ALA A 27 -7.42 12.40 -9.06
CA ALA A 27 -7.85 12.33 -10.46
C ALA A 27 -9.01 13.28 -10.79
N THR A 28 -9.93 13.47 -9.84
CA THR A 28 -11.23 14.13 -10.08
C THR A 28 -11.30 15.56 -9.57
N SER A 29 -10.50 15.92 -8.59
CA SER A 29 -10.57 17.23 -7.96
C SER A 29 -9.17 17.82 -7.69
N ARG A 30 -9.12 19.18 -7.56
CA ARG A 30 -7.91 19.90 -7.15
C ARG A 30 -7.80 20.07 -5.62
N GLN A 31 -8.50 19.24 -4.84
CA GLN A 31 -8.56 19.37 -3.38
C GLN A 31 -7.34 18.71 -2.71
N ASP A 32 -6.19 19.32 -2.81
CA ASP A 32 -4.94 18.81 -2.29
C ASP A 32 -4.97 18.44 -0.80
N ARG A 33 -5.72 19.17 0.02
CA ARG A 33 -5.84 18.89 1.45
C ARG A 33 -6.51 17.53 1.70
N ARG A 34 -7.57 17.20 0.96
CA ARG A 34 -8.28 15.91 1.10
C ARG A 34 -7.42 14.74 0.62
N VAL A 35 -6.74 14.93 -0.51
CA VAL A 35 -5.79 13.92 -1.03
C VAL A 35 -4.69 13.67 -0.02
N ARG A 36 -4.06 14.73 0.51
CA ARG A 36 -2.98 14.62 1.49
C ARG A 36 -3.44 13.93 2.77
N LEU A 37 -4.64 14.23 3.26
CA LEU A 37 -5.20 13.55 4.44
C LEU A 37 -5.45 12.06 4.17
N ALA A 38 -6.09 11.70 3.06
CA ALA A 38 -6.29 10.31 2.69
C ALA A 38 -4.96 9.56 2.56
N TRP A 39 -3.96 10.20 1.95
CA TRP A 39 -2.61 9.67 1.79
C TRP A 39 -1.91 9.41 3.13
N THR A 40 -2.04 10.36 4.06
CA THR A 40 -1.48 10.26 5.42
C THR A 40 -2.19 9.17 6.23
N ILE A 41 -3.53 9.09 6.15
CA ILE A 41 -4.31 8.04 6.82
C ILE A 41 -3.92 6.66 6.30
N GLY A 42 -3.77 6.51 4.97
CA GLY A 42 -3.33 5.26 4.37
C GLY A 42 -1.95 4.81 4.86
N CYS A 43 -1.00 5.72 4.92
CA CYS A 43 0.34 5.48 5.44
C CYS A 43 0.31 5.09 6.94
N ALA A 44 -0.39 5.86 7.76
CA ALA A 44 -0.52 5.58 9.19
C ALA A 44 -1.16 4.20 9.45
N ALA A 45 -2.19 3.85 8.67
CA ALA A 45 -2.84 2.56 8.76
C ALA A 45 -1.90 1.41 8.32
N LEU A 46 -1.04 1.61 7.31
CA LEU A 46 -0.03 0.64 6.93
C LEU A 46 1.01 0.42 8.04
N VAL A 47 1.50 1.50 8.64
CA VAL A 47 2.45 1.40 9.77
C VAL A 47 1.79 0.67 10.94
N ALA A 48 0.55 1.00 11.29
CA ALA A 48 -0.21 0.30 12.31
C ALA A 48 -0.40 -1.19 11.98
N HIS A 49 -0.65 -1.53 10.71
CA HIS A 49 -0.73 -2.92 10.25
C HIS A 49 0.55 -3.68 10.55
N PHE A 50 1.73 -3.12 10.28
CA PHE A 50 3.01 -3.77 10.59
C PHE A 50 3.22 -3.91 12.10
N ILE A 51 2.90 -2.89 12.88
CA ILE A 51 2.99 -2.94 14.35
C ILE A 51 2.12 -4.09 14.87
N PHE A 52 0.88 -4.20 14.43
CA PHE A 52 -0.02 -5.27 14.86
C PHE A 52 0.42 -6.65 14.35
N ALA A 53 0.89 -6.75 13.10
CA ALA A 53 1.42 -8.00 12.57
C ALA A 53 2.63 -8.49 13.39
N PHE A 54 3.58 -7.62 13.69
CA PHE A 54 4.74 -7.97 14.50
C PHE A 54 4.37 -8.33 15.94
N HIS A 55 3.42 -7.59 16.52
CA HIS A 55 2.98 -7.85 17.90
C HIS A 55 2.22 -9.18 18.03
N TYR A 56 1.23 -9.41 17.18
CA TYR A 56 0.30 -10.54 17.34
C TYR A 56 0.77 -11.83 16.69
N TYR A 57 1.57 -11.78 15.62
CA TYR A 57 1.95 -12.97 14.86
C TYR A 57 3.42 -13.32 14.95
N HIS A 58 4.30 -12.34 15.21
CA HIS A 58 5.75 -12.57 15.17
C HIS A 58 6.47 -12.30 16.49
N ALA A 59 5.74 -11.92 17.56
CA ALA A 59 6.33 -11.60 18.87
C ALA A 59 7.57 -10.67 18.77
N TRP A 60 7.52 -9.70 17.85
CA TRP A 60 8.62 -8.77 17.51
C TRP A 60 9.88 -9.43 16.95
N SER A 61 9.81 -10.71 16.55
CA SER A 61 10.94 -11.43 15.98
C SER A 61 11.00 -11.25 14.46
N HIS A 62 12.07 -10.60 13.98
CA HIS A 62 12.36 -10.48 12.56
C HIS A 62 12.55 -11.85 11.88
N ALA A 63 13.24 -12.78 12.57
CA ALA A 63 13.46 -14.14 12.06
C ALA A 63 12.14 -14.90 11.89
N SER A 64 11.19 -14.75 12.82
CA SER A 64 9.86 -15.33 12.71
C SER A 64 9.11 -14.75 11.52
N ALA A 65 9.09 -13.43 11.34
CA ALA A 65 8.45 -12.77 10.21
C ALA A 65 9.06 -13.18 8.86
N TYR A 66 10.38 -13.32 8.79
CA TYR A 66 11.08 -13.80 7.60
C TYR A 66 10.72 -15.25 7.26
N ALA A 67 10.74 -16.14 8.24
CA ALA A 67 10.38 -17.55 8.06
C ALA A 67 8.92 -17.73 7.62
N ASP A 68 8.01 -16.96 8.18
CA ASP A 68 6.59 -16.95 7.80
C ASP A 68 6.39 -16.45 6.37
N THR A 69 7.10 -15.40 5.97
CA THR A 69 7.09 -14.88 4.60
C THR A 69 7.66 -15.92 3.62
N ALA A 70 8.75 -16.60 3.98
CA ALA A 70 9.35 -17.67 3.17
C ALA A 70 8.36 -18.84 2.96
N ARG A 71 7.67 -19.27 4.03
CA ARG A 71 6.66 -20.31 3.97
C ARG A 71 5.51 -19.92 3.03
N GLN A 72 4.94 -18.72 3.18
CA GLN A 72 3.86 -18.23 2.31
C GLN A 72 4.31 -18.14 0.84
N THR A 73 5.54 -17.71 0.60
CA THR A 73 6.10 -17.65 -0.76
C THR A 73 6.30 -19.03 -1.35
N ALA A 74 6.73 -20.01 -0.56
CA ALA A 74 6.87 -21.40 -0.98
C ALA A 74 5.52 -22.04 -1.35
N GLU A 75 4.48 -21.77 -0.57
CA GLU A 75 3.12 -22.27 -0.81
C GLU A 75 2.51 -21.76 -2.12
N VAL A 76 2.84 -20.53 -2.53
CA VAL A 76 2.22 -19.88 -3.71
C VAL A 76 3.11 -19.98 -4.95
N LEU A 77 4.42 -19.81 -4.80
CA LEU A 77 5.38 -19.69 -5.90
C LEU A 77 6.39 -20.85 -5.95
N ALA A 78 6.28 -21.83 -5.06
CA ALA A 78 7.25 -22.92 -4.87
C ALA A 78 8.71 -22.41 -4.61
N LEU A 79 8.84 -21.20 -4.06
CA LEU A 79 10.11 -20.54 -3.78
C LEU A 79 10.27 -20.30 -2.27
N ASN A 80 11.19 -20.98 -1.62
CA ASN A 80 11.48 -20.78 -0.21
C ASN A 80 12.33 -19.52 0.01
N TRP A 81 11.68 -18.35 -0.02
CA TRP A 81 12.32 -17.05 0.05
C TRP A 81 11.50 -16.06 0.89
N GLY A 82 12.08 -15.58 1.99
CA GLY A 82 11.44 -14.62 2.90
C GLY A 82 11.67 -13.15 2.56
N GLY A 83 12.33 -12.84 1.42
CA GLY A 83 12.69 -11.48 1.04
C GLY A 83 11.51 -10.54 0.78
N GLY A 84 10.29 -11.06 0.62
CA GLY A 84 9.07 -10.26 0.61
C GLY A 84 8.91 -9.37 1.84
N LEU A 85 9.47 -9.78 3.00
CA LEU A 85 9.49 -8.95 4.20
C LEU A 85 10.26 -7.63 3.99
N PHE A 86 11.40 -7.67 3.29
CA PHE A 86 12.18 -6.45 2.99
C PHE A 86 11.45 -5.54 2.00
N ILE A 87 10.69 -6.12 1.06
CA ILE A 87 9.82 -5.37 0.15
C ILE A 87 8.75 -4.63 0.97
N ASN A 88 8.15 -5.27 1.97
CA ASN A 88 7.18 -4.64 2.87
C ASN A 88 7.80 -3.49 3.67
N TYR A 89 9.04 -3.64 4.16
CA TYR A 89 9.76 -2.55 4.81
C TYR A 89 10.03 -1.38 3.86
N ALA A 90 10.42 -1.68 2.61
CA ALA A 90 10.62 -0.65 1.59
C ALA A 90 9.33 0.14 1.32
N VAL A 91 8.17 -0.53 1.23
CA VAL A 91 6.86 0.14 1.08
C VAL A 91 6.61 1.10 2.25
N ALA A 92 6.79 0.64 3.49
CA ALA A 92 6.56 1.47 4.67
C ALA A 92 7.49 2.68 4.69
N ALA A 93 8.79 2.48 4.45
CA ALA A 93 9.79 3.54 4.44
C ALA A 93 9.51 4.57 3.33
N LEU A 94 9.27 4.09 2.12
CA LEU A 94 9.00 4.96 0.97
C LEU A 94 7.70 5.75 1.14
N TRP A 95 6.62 5.12 1.62
CA TRP A 95 5.34 5.83 1.83
C TRP A 95 5.44 6.86 2.96
N THR A 96 6.13 6.53 4.03
CA THR A 96 6.39 7.49 5.12
C THR A 96 7.23 8.68 4.61
N THR A 97 8.26 8.43 3.81
CA THR A 97 9.08 9.48 3.18
C THR A 97 8.26 10.36 2.24
N ASP A 98 7.37 9.76 1.43
CA ASP A 98 6.50 10.49 0.51
C ASP A 98 5.50 11.39 1.25
N VAL A 99 4.90 10.89 2.35
CA VAL A 99 4.05 11.68 3.25
C VAL A 99 4.84 12.82 3.88
N ALA A 100 6.02 12.54 4.43
CA ALA A 100 6.87 13.56 5.04
C ALA A 100 7.26 14.65 4.03
N TRP A 101 7.63 14.25 2.81
CA TRP A 101 7.91 15.20 1.74
C TRP A 101 6.72 16.14 1.48
N TRP A 102 5.52 15.58 1.36
CA TRP A 102 4.33 16.40 1.10
C TRP A 102 4.00 17.38 2.23
N TRP A 103 4.24 16.99 3.49
CA TRP A 103 4.02 17.87 4.63
C TRP A 103 5.11 18.93 4.81
N LEU A 104 6.37 18.59 4.58
CA LEU A 104 7.52 19.47 4.82
C LEU A 104 7.79 20.40 3.64
N ALA A 105 7.77 19.90 2.41
CA ALA A 105 8.08 20.69 1.22
C ALA A 105 6.86 21.40 0.60
N GLY A 106 5.65 21.07 1.06
CA GLY A 106 4.40 21.66 0.62
C GLY A 106 3.88 21.15 -0.72
N VAL A 107 2.66 21.58 -1.05
CA VAL A 107 1.90 21.09 -2.21
C VAL A 107 2.59 21.41 -3.54
N ASN A 108 3.16 22.59 -3.67
CA ASN A 108 3.77 23.01 -4.94
C ASN A 108 4.99 22.15 -5.28
N SER A 109 5.89 21.94 -4.33
CA SER A 109 7.06 21.07 -4.50
C SER A 109 6.64 19.64 -4.82
N TYR A 110 5.65 19.12 -4.09
CA TYR A 110 5.15 17.77 -4.31
C TYR A 110 4.54 17.57 -5.72
N ARG A 111 3.83 18.58 -6.25
CA ARG A 111 3.27 18.55 -7.61
C ARG A 111 4.31 18.70 -8.72
N GLN A 112 5.43 19.37 -8.45
CA GLN A 112 6.52 19.57 -9.40
C GLN A 112 7.46 18.36 -9.50
N ARG A 113 7.24 17.31 -8.70
CA ARG A 113 8.06 16.10 -8.79
C ARG A 113 8.01 15.50 -10.20
N PRO A 114 9.12 14.89 -10.68
CA PRO A 114 9.19 14.26 -11.98
C PRO A 114 8.09 13.20 -12.16
N TRP A 115 7.46 13.18 -13.32
CA TRP A 115 6.36 12.24 -13.61
C TRP A 115 6.78 10.76 -13.48
N TRP A 116 8.03 10.43 -13.84
CA TRP A 116 8.56 9.08 -13.71
C TRP A 116 8.63 8.60 -12.26
N LEU A 117 8.94 9.51 -11.33
CA LEU A 117 8.94 9.19 -9.89
C LEU A 117 7.52 8.86 -9.41
N THR A 118 6.54 9.62 -9.87
CA THR A 118 5.12 9.34 -9.61
C THR A 118 4.70 7.97 -10.18
N LEU A 119 5.13 7.66 -11.40
CA LEU A 119 4.85 6.39 -12.06
C LEU A 119 5.47 5.21 -11.32
N LEU A 120 6.76 5.29 -10.99
CA LEU A 120 7.46 4.25 -10.23
C LEU A 120 6.80 4.01 -8.88
N TRP A 121 6.45 5.08 -8.18
CA TRP A 121 5.86 4.98 -6.86
C TRP A 121 4.47 4.33 -6.89
N HIS A 122 3.57 4.82 -7.70
CA HIS A 122 2.23 4.23 -7.81
C HIS A 122 2.26 2.84 -8.44
N GLY A 123 3.13 2.61 -9.42
CA GLY A 123 3.34 1.28 -9.99
C GLY A 123 3.81 0.26 -8.95
N PHE A 124 4.75 0.66 -8.09
CA PHE A 124 5.21 -0.17 -6.99
C PHE A 124 4.10 -0.47 -5.98
N LEU A 125 3.31 0.54 -5.57
CA LEU A 125 2.18 0.31 -4.66
C LEU A 125 1.11 -0.60 -5.26
N ILE A 126 0.75 -0.41 -6.53
CA ILE A 126 -0.22 -1.28 -7.23
C ILE A 126 0.33 -2.71 -7.32
N PHE A 127 1.62 -2.88 -7.62
CA PHE A 127 2.27 -4.18 -7.63
C PHE A 127 2.18 -4.87 -6.25
N ILE A 128 2.42 -4.14 -5.16
CA ILE A 128 2.31 -4.70 -3.80
C ILE A 128 0.86 -5.07 -3.47
N ILE A 129 -0.11 -4.20 -3.76
CA ILE A 129 -1.54 -4.48 -3.53
C ILE A 129 -1.96 -5.71 -4.34
N PHE A 130 -1.55 -5.81 -5.60
CA PHE A 130 -1.84 -6.96 -6.45
C PHE A 130 -1.28 -8.25 -5.85
N ASN A 131 0.00 -8.28 -5.46
CA ASN A 131 0.58 -9.45 -4.81
C ASN A 131 -0.16 -9.80 -3.52
N ALA A 132 -0.35 -8.84 -2.62
CA ALA A 132 -0.95 -9.08 -1.32
C ALA A 132 -2.41 -9.56 -1.38
N THR A 133 -3.16 -9.20 -2.42
CA THR A 133 -4.61 -9.49 -2.51
C THR A 133 -4.96 -10.49 -3.59
N VAL A 134 -4.21 -10.58 -4.68
CA VAL A 134 -4.51 -11.43 -5.83
C VAL A 134 -3.64 -12.67 -5.87
N VAL A 135 -2.33 -12.53 -5.66
CA VAL A 135 -1.37 -13.63 -5.71
C VAL A 135 -1.44 -14.48 -4.44
N PHE A 136 -1.34 -13.86 -3.27
CA PHE A 136 -1.27 -14.54 -1.97
C PHE A 136 -2.61 -14.78 -1.29
N LYS A 137 -3.74 -14.48 -1.94
CA LYS A 137 -5.08 -14.69 -1.35
C LYS A 137 -6.01 -15.41 -2.33
N HIS A 138 -7.04 -16.03 -1.76
CA HIS A 138 -8.08 -16.74 -2.49
C HIS A 138 -9.48 -16.19 -2.16
N GLY A 139 -10.49 -16.65 -2.88
CA GLY A 139 -11.89 -16.31 -2.62
C GLY A 139 -12.20 -14.82 -2.81
N LEU A 140 -13.03 -14.26 -1.94
CA LEU A 140 -13.54 -12.89 -2.06
C LEU A 140 -12.44 -11.84 -2.03
N VAL A 141 -11.39 -12.04 -1.22
CA VAL A 141 -10.26 -11.09 -1.10
C VAL A 141 -9.54 -10.93 -2.43
N ARG A 142 -9.37 -12.04 -3.19
CA ARG A 142 -8.76 -12.01 -4.52
C ARG A 142 -9.57 -11.17 -5.51
N TRP A 143 -10.88 -11.36 -5.55
CA TRP A 143 -11.75 -10.63 -6.47
C TRP A 143 -11.84 -9.14 -6.12
N THR A 144 -11.95 -8.80 -4.83
CA THR A 144 -11.92 -7.40 -4.39
C THR A 144 -10.59 -6.74 -4.69
N GLY A 145 -9.46 -7.45 -4.52
CA GLY A 145 -8.14 -6.98 -4.90
C GLY A 145 -8.01 -6.68 -6.39
N LEU A 146 -8.53 -7.58 -7.25
CA LEU A 146 -8.58 -7.35 -8.70
C LEU A 146 -9.38 -6.10 -9.05
N LEU A 147 -10.56 -5.91 -8.47
CA LEU A 147 -11.39 -4.73 -8.70
C LEU A 147 -10.67 -3.43 -8.27
N ILE A 148 -9.99 -3.45 -7.14
CA ILE A 148 -9.19 -2.30 -6.67
C ILE A 148 -8.06 -2.00 -7.66
N CYS A 149 -7.28 -2.99 -8.07
CA CYS A 149 -6.19 -2.79 -9.02
C CYS A 149 -6.68 -2.27 -10.37
N LEU A 150 -7.78 -2.81 -10.90
CA LEU A 150 -8.40 -2.33 -12.16
C LEU A 150 -8.88 -0.89 -12.03
N SER A 151 -9.53 -0.53 -10.92
CA SER A 151 -10.00 0.83 -10.65
C SER A 151 -8.83 1.82 -10.58
N LEU A 152 -7.72 1.44 -9.96
CA LEU A 152 -6.51 2.25 -9.88
C LEU A 152 -5.87 2.44 -11.26
N CYS A 153 -5.76 1.39 -12.05
CA CYS A 153 -5.24 1.47 -13.43
C CYS A 153 -6.12 2.38 -14.31
N LEU A 154 -7.45 2.23 -14.24
CA LEU A 154 -8.38 3.09 -14.97
C LEU A 154 -8.26 4.56 -14.55
N SER A 155 -8.19 4.83 -13.25
CA SER A 155 -7.97 6.19 -12.72
C SER A 155 -6.69 6.80 -13.28
N TRP A 156 -5.64 6.02 -13.37
CA TRP A 156 -4.34 6.43 -13.92
C TRP A 156 -4.41 6.75 -15.41
N ILE A 157 -5.09 5.94 -16.21
CA ILE A 157 -5.30 6.16 -17.63
C ILE A 157 -6.09 7.46 -17.86
N LEU A 158 -7.14 7.69 -17.06
CA LEU A 158 -7.94 8.90 -17.13
C LEU A 158 -7.15 10.17 -16.78
N ILE A 159 -6.28 10.09 -15.75
CA ILE A 159 -5.39 11.21 -15.37
C ILE A 159 -4.40 11.50 -16.49
N SER A 160 -3.79 10.47 -17.09
CA SER A 160 -2.80 10.65 -18.15
C SER A 160 -3.40 11.28 -19.41
N ARG A 161 -4.65 10.95 -19.74
CA ARG A 161 -5.38 11.56 -20.88
C ARG A 161 -5.75 13.02 -20.67
N ARG A 162 -5.98 13.46 -19.43
CA ARG A 162 -6.31 14.86 -19.11
C ARG A 162 -5.09 15.78 -19.07
N ARG A 163 -3.87 15.23 -19.10
CA ARG A 163 -2.62 16.02 -19.11
C ARG A 163 -2.07 16.28 -20.51
N LYS A 164 -2.66 15.68 -21.53
CA LYS A 164 -2.45 15.97 -22.96
C LYS A 164 -3.48 16.98 -23.45
#